data_b2034678d21cf76fea2b320c97d25f46
#
_entry.id   b2034678d21cf76fea2b320c97d25f46
#
_cell.length_a   1.000
_cell.length_b   1.000
_cell.length_c   1.000
_cell.angle_alpha   90.00
_cell.angle_beta   90.00
_cell.angle_gamma   90.00
#
_symmetry.space_group_name_H-M   'P 1'
#
loop_
_entity.id
_entity.type
_entity.pdbx_description
1 polymer ?
#
loop_
_entity_poly.entity_id
_entity_poly.type
_entity_poly.pdbx_seq_one_letter_code
_entity_poly.pdbx_strand_id
1 'polypeptide(L)'
;MDIYERQPDLLMTRLAQNCKARRLEKGLSRNTLAAKCGVPAPTIERFERTGKISLESFCRIAVEFDYFDELSAILSRTKYSTSEELESINRNRSRIKGR
;
A
#
# COMPACT_ATOMS: atom_id res chain seq x y z
N MET A 1 10.94 6.63 -14.84
CA MET A 1 9.75 5.79 -15.02
C MET A 1 8.85 6.36 -16.10
N ASP A 2 8.51 5.54 -17.09
CA ASP A 2 7.61 5.91 -18.16
C ASP A 2 6.22 6.23 -17.61
N ILE A 3 5.48 7.10 -18.29
CA ILE A 3 4.11 7.46 -17.91
C ILE A 3 3.19 6.23 -17.87
N TYR A 4 3.42 5.24 -18.74
CA TYR A 4 2.65 4.00 -18.76
C TYR A 4 2.90 3.13 -17.51
N GLU A 5 4.09 3.23 -16.94
CA GLU A 5 4.45 2.47 -15.73
C GLU A 5 3.83 3.06 -14.46
N ARG A 6 3.24 4.25 -14.55
CA ARG A 6 2.60 4.93 -13.42
C ARG A 6 1.11 4.66 -13.33
N GLN A 7 0.60 3.72 -14.14
CA GLN A 7 -0.81 3.35 -14.06
C GLN A 7 -1.11 2.67 -12.74
N PRO A 8 -2.25 2.99 -12.11
CA PRO A 8 -2.61 2.36 -10.83
C PRO A 8 -2.63 0.84 -10.88
N ASP A 9 -3.11 0.25 -11.98
CA ASP A 9 -3.16 -1.20 -12.12
C ASP A 9 -1.77 -1.83 -12.10
N LEU A 10 -0.79 -1.17 -12.72
CA LEU A 10 0.59 -1.67 -12.69
C LEU A 10 1.20 -1.56 -11.30
N LEU A 11 0.88 -0.50 -10.57
CA LEU A 11 1.31 -0.35 -9.20
C LEU A 11 0.71 -1.45 -8.32
N MET A 12 -0.59 -1.72 -8.48
CA MET A 12 -1.26 -2.79 -7.72
C MET A 12 -0.62 -4.14 -8.00
N THR A 13 -0.32 -4.43 -9.26
CA THR A 13 0.35 -5.67 -9.66
C THR A 13 1.73 -5.76 -9.01
N ARG A 14 2.48 -4.66 -9.00
CA ARG A 14 3.80 -4.63 -8.37
C ARG A 14 3.71 -4.89 -6.88
N LEU A 15 2.74 -4.28 -6.19
CA LEU A 15 2.54 -4.50 -4.76
C LEU A 15 2.18 -5.96 -4.48
N ALA A 16 1.33 -6.56 -5.33
CA ALA A 16 0.98 -7.97 -5.21
C ALA A 16 2.21 -8.88 -5.37
N GLN A 17 3.05 -8.58 -6.36
CA GLN A 17 4.29 -9.32 -6.59
C GLN A 17 5.25 -9.18 -5.43
N ASN A 18 5.34 -7.98 -4.85
CA ASN A 18 6.18 -7.73 -3.68
C ASN A 18 5.69 -8.54 -2.48
N CYS A 19 4.39 -8.57 -2.26
CA CYS A 19 3.81 -9.37 -1.17
C CYS A 19 4.10 -10.86 -1.36
N LYS A 20 3.93 -11.36 -2.58
CA LYS A 20 4.25 -12.75 -2.89
C LYS A 20 5.72 -13.05 -2.62
N ALA A 21 6.62 -12.16 -3.05
CA ALA A 21 8.05 -12.32 -2.82
C ALA A 21 8.38 -12.39 -1.34
N ARG A 22 7.77 -11.51 -0.53
CA ARG A 22 7.99 -11.53 0.92
C ARG A 22 7.45 -12.81 1.55
N ARG A 23 6.30 -13.27 1.09
CA ARG A 23 5.72 -14.51 1.59
C ARG A 23 6.65 -15.71 1.32
N LEU A 24 7.11 -15.83 0.08
CA LEU A 24 7.99 -16.93 -0.33
C LEU A 24 9.34 -16.87 0.38
N GLU A 25 9.87 -15.68 0.55
CA GLU A 25 11.12 -15.44 1.27
C GLU A 25 11.06 -15.93 2.72
N LYS A 26 9.89 -15.77 3.34
CA LYS A 26 9.67 -16.25 4.70
C LYS A 26 9.27 -17.74 4.75
N GLY A 27 9.17 -18.39 3.62
CA GLY A 27 8.80 -19.80 3.56
C GLY A 27 7.34 -20.08 3.92
N LEU A 28 6.47 -19.08 3.76
CA LEU A 28 5.07 -19.22 4.16
C LEU A 28 4.19 -19.68 3.00
N SER A 29 3.33 -20.66 3.27
CA SER A 29 2.22 -20.95 2.35
C SER A 29 1.15 -19.86 2.49
N ARG A 30 0.23 -19.79 1.54
CA ARG A 30 -0.88 -18.85 1.64
C ARG A 30 -1.76 -19.16 2.86
N ASN A 31 -1.96 -20.44 3.16
CA ASN A 31 -2.73 -20.85 4.34
C ASN A 31 -2.06 -20.40 5.64
N THR A 32 -0.75 -20.53 5.74
CA THR A 32 -0.02 -20.09 6.92
C THR A 32 -0.07 -18.58 7.09
N LEU A 33 0.12 -17.84 5.98
CA LEU A 33 0.00 -16.39 6.02
C LEU A 33 -1.42 -15.96 6.42
N ALA A 34 -2.44 -16.63 5.86
CA ALA A 34 -3.84 -16.35 6.20
C ALA A 34 -4.08 -16.49 7.70
N ALA A 35 -3.57 -17.55 8.31
CA ALA A 35 -3.71 -17.77 9.75
C ALA A 35 -3.02 -16.67 10.56
N LYS A 36 -1.91 -16.15 10.09
CA LYS A 36 -1.13 -15.11 10.80
C LYS A 36 -1.75 -13.71 10.68
N CYS A 37 -2.25 -13.35 9.50
CA CYS A 37 -2.69 -11.98 9.25
C CYS A 37 -4.21 -11.80 9.25
N GLY A 38 -4.97 -12.89 9.30
CA GLY A 38 -6.43 -12.81 9.33
C GLY A 38 -7.06 -12.50 7.99
N VAL A 39 -6.34 -12.71 6.89
CA VAL A 39 -6.86 -12.56 5.53
C VAL A 39 -7.07 -13.96 4.95
N PRO A 40 -8.26 -14.29 4.42
CA PRO A 40 -8.50 -15.63 3.87
C PRO A 40 -7.52 -15.99 2.75
N ALA A 41 -7.07 -17.24 2.72
CA ALA A 41 -6.12 -17.70 1.71
C ALA A 41 -6.59 -17.46 0.27
N PRO A 42 -7.88 -17.66 -0.08
CA PRO A 42 -8.35 -17.32 -1.43
C PRO A 42 -8.20 -15.84 -1.77
N THR A 43 -8.33 -14.96 -0.78
CA THR A 43 -8.14 -13.51 -0.96
C THR A 43 -6.66 -13.22 -1.26
N ILE A 44 -5.75 -13.88 -0.55
CA ILE A 44 -4.31 -13.73 -0.79
C ILE A 44 -3.96 -14.23 -2.20
N GLU A 45 -4.48 -15.39 -2.59
CA GLU A 45 -4.23 -15.94 -3.92
C GLU A 45 -4.74 -14.99 -5.01
N ARG A 46 -5.97 -14.48 -4.87
CA ARG A 46 -6.54 -13.56 -5.85
C ARG A 46 -5.70 -12.28 -5.94
N PHE A 47 -5.26 -11.75 -4.79
CA PHE A 47 -4.41 -10.57 -4.77
C PHE A 47 -3.10 -10.81 -5.52
N GLU A 48 -2.43 -11.91 -5.21
CA GLU A 48 -1.15 -12.24 -5.88
C GLU A 48 -1.32 -12.41 -7.39
N ARG A 49 -2.48 -12.89 -7.82
CA ARG A 49 -2.76 -13.14 -9.23
C ARG A 49 -3.24 -11.89 -9.97
N THR A 50 -4.05 -11.05 -9.33
CA THR A 50 -4.74 -9.94 -10.01
C THR A 50 -4.31 -8.55 -9.56
N GLY A 51 -3.65 -8.43 -8.41
CA GLY A 51 -3.34 -7.13 -7.80
C GLY A 51 -4.52 -6.51 -7.06
N LYS A 52 -5.66 -7.19 -6.98
CA LYS A 52 -6.89 -6.63 -6.37
C LYS A 52 -7.10 -7.15 -4.97
N ILE A 53 -7.31 -6.23 -4.03
CA ILE A 53 -7.52 -6.54 -2.62
C ILE A 53 -8.13 -5.31 -1.95
N SER A 54 -8.86 -5.50 -0.86
CA SER A 54 -9.30 -4.38 -0.06
C SER A 54 -8.11 -3.74 0.66
N LEU A 55 -8.21 -2.46 0.94
CA LEU A 55 -7.15 -1.76 1.68
C LEU A 55 -6.95 -2.40 3.06
N GLU A 56 -8.02 -2.76 3.74
CA GLU A 56 -7.92 -3.41 5.05
C GLU A 56 -7.10 -4.70 4.97
N SER A 57 -7.42 -5.57 4.02
CA SER A 57 -6.70 -6.83 3.87
C SER A 57 -5.23 -6.60 3.49
N PHE A 58 -4.98 -5.65 2.61
CA PHE A 58 -3.61 -5.29 2.23
C PHE A 58 -2.81 -4.83 3.47
N CYS A 59 -3.41 -3.97 4.28
CA CYS A 59 -2.75 -3.48 5.50
C CYS A 59 -2.44 -4.63 6.47
N ARG A 60 -3.35 -5.59 6.62
CA ARG A 60 -3.12 -6.76 7.48
C ARG A 60 -1.92 -7.57 7.01
N ILE A 61 -1.81 -7.80 5.71
CA ILE A 61 -0.68 -8.53 5.13
C ILE A 61 0.63 -7.75 5.34
N ALA A 62 0.61 -6.47 5.05
CA ALA A 62 1.80 -5.64 5.14
C ALA A 62 2.31 -5.50 6.58
N VAL A 63 1.40 -5.40 7.54
CA VAL A 63 1.78 -5.36 8.96
C VAL A 63 2.44 -6.68 9.37
N GLU A 64 1.92 -7.80 8.87
CA GLU A 64 2.52 -9.11 9.14
C GLU A 64 3.96 -9.18 8.63
N PHE A 65 4.27 -8.48 7.54
CA PHE A 65 5.61 -8.42 6.96
C PHE A 65 6.47 -7.28 7.52
N ASP A 66 6.03 -6.62 8.60
CA ASP A 66 6.73 -5.52 9.27
C ASP A 66 6.85 -4.24 8.45
N TYR A 67 5.83 -3.93 7.65
CA TYR A 67 5.78 -2.70 6.85
C TYR A 67 4.85 -1.64 7.43
N PHE A 68 4.56 -1.70 8.74
CA PHE A 68 3.68 -0.73 9.38
C PHE A 68 4.21 0.70 9.22
N ASP A 69 5.49 0.93 9.50
CA ASP A 69 6.06 2.27 9.45
C ASP A 69 6.05 2.83 8.03
N GLU A 70 6.43 2.01 7.05
CA GLU A 70 6.45 2.45 5.66
C GLU A 70 5.05 2.78 5.16
N LEU A 71 4.04 1.98 5.53
CA LEU A 71 2.66 2.24 5.13
C LEU A 71 2.10 3.48 5.81
N SER A 72 2.38 3.67 7.10
CA SER A 72 1.88 4.84 7.81
C SER A 72 2.52 6.13 7.30
N ALA A 73 3.67 6.04 6.65
CA ALA A 73 4.35 7.19 6.07
C ALA A 73 3.83 7.58 4.69
N ILE A 74 3.06 6.70 4.03
CA ILE A 74 2.51 7.02 2.70
C ILE A 74 1.57 8.22 2.84
N LEU A 75 1.77 9.22 1.98
CA LEU A 75 0.98 10.45 1.95
C LEU A 75 1.15 11.32 3.20
N SER A 76 2.09 10.98 4.07
CA SER A 76 2.34 11.75 5.29
C SER A 76 3.06 13.06 5.02
N ARG A 77 3.77 13.16 3.91
CA ARG A 77 4.51 14.35 3.54
C ARG A 77 3.78 15.14 2.47
N THR A 78 3.75 16.45 2.66
CA THR A 78 3.27 17.37 1.65
C THR A 78 4.20 17.34 0.44
N LYS A 79 3.62 17.21 -0.74
CA LYS A 79 4.37 17.30 -1.99
C LYS A 79 3.94 18.54 -2.76
N TYR A 80 4.92 19.29 -3.25
CA TYR A 80 4.69 20.50 -4.02
C TYR A 80 5.84 20.68 -5.01
N SER A 81 5.56 21.31 -6.15
CA SER A 81 6.58 21.59 -7.17
C SER A 81 6.89 23.05 -7.31
N THR A 82 6.09 23.95 -6.72
CA THR A 82 6.29 25.41 -6.80
C THR A 82 6.05 26.06 -5.45
N SER A 83 6.55 27.30 -5.31
CA SER A 83 6.30 28.10 -4.11
C SER A 83 4.82 28.41 -3.93
N GLU A 84 4.09 28.56 -5.04
CA GLU A 84 2.64 28.81 -5.00
C GLU A 84 1.90 27.61 -4.44
N GLU A 85 2.27 26.41 -4.83
CA GLU A 85 1.68 25.19 -4.29
C GLU A 85 1.95 25.10 -2.78
N LEU A 86 3.17 25.39 -2.35
CA LEU A 86 3.52 25.36 -0.94
C LEU A 86 2.67 26.35 -0.15
N GLU A 87 2.51 27.57 -0.64
CA GLU A 87 1.69 28.57 0.01
C GLU A 87 0.23 28.13 0.12
N SER A 88 -0.29 27.57 -0.97
CA SER A 88 -1.66 27.08 -1.01
C SER A 88 -1.87 25.96 0.02
N ILE A 89 -0.94 25.00 0.08
CA ILE A 89 -0.99 23.90 1.02
C ILE A 89 -0.96 24.42 2.46
N ASN A 90 -0.07 25.36 2.75
CA ASN A 90 0.06 25.91 4.09
C ASN A 90 -1.20 26.68 4.53
N ARG A 91 -1.83 27.41 3.61
CA ARG A 91 -3.09 28.08 3.89
C ARG A 91 -4.21 27.11 4.21
N ASN A 92 -4.27 26.00 3.49
CA ASN A 92 -5.35 25.03 3.62
C ASN A 92 -5.23 24.14 4.84
N ARG A 93 -4.06 24.00 5.44
CA ARG A 93 -3.87 23.21 6.66
C ARG A 93 -4.76 23.66 7.80
N SER A 94 -4.89 24.97 8.00
CA SER A 94 -5.71 25.50 9.07
C SER A 94 -7.20 25.28 8.82
N ARG A 95 -7.62 25.25 7.56
CA ARG A 95 -9.01 24.99 7.18
C ARG A 95 -9.44 23.57 7.54
N ILE A 96 -8.55 22.60 7.32
CA ILE A 96 -8.85 21.21 7.62
C ILE A 96 -9.08 21.03 9.12
N LYS A 97 -8.29 21.70 9.94
CA LYS A 97 -8.43 21.64 11.40
C LYS A 97 -9.68 22.31 11.93
N GLY A 98 -10.22 23.27 11.18
CA GLY A 98 -11.40 24.03 11.59
C GLY A 98 -12.73 23.44 11.22
N ARG A 99 -12.73 22.28 10.61
CA ARG A 99 -13.98 21.61 10.15
C ARG A 99 -14.48 20.59 11.14
#